data_c223201451e60bc187b69952a7aa194c
#
_entry.id   c223201451e60bc187b69952a7aa194c
#
_cell.length_a   1.000
_cell.length_b   1.000
_cell.length_c   1.000
_cell.angle_alpha   90.00
_cell.angle_beta   90.00
_cell.angle_gamma   90.00
#
_symmetry.space_group_name_H-M   'P 1'
#
loop_
_entity.id
_entity.type
_entity.pdbx_description
1 polymer ?
#
loop_
_entity_poly.entity_id
_entity_poly.type
_entity_poly.pdbx_seq_one_letter_code
_entity_poly.pdbx_strand_id
1 'polypeptide(L)'
;MLLGDIGRTAVLAKNNELHRAELSLFRPIKCMLASPEPTAEAIWKRFVDVAAVADRGPAPTTPATIYVEDKFDGIRAQLHASRARAEIFSRDLKRITGQFPEIAEQAREFSEEVILDGEIIAFAEDRKLTFFDLQKRLGRKTDALDLFETSSADVPVIFVAFDLLFLDGRSLLRTPLRERRELLRGLKLPSKFQIASVVAAHSANEIENEFKRARLRLNEGLMVKDPESFYSPGRRGMFWFKLKKELATLDVVVVGAELGHGKRNHVLSDYTFAVRDEGSGELLPIGKAYSGLTDVEIAELTEHFKQNTLVERGRYREVKPDIILEIAFNSIQPSSRHSSGLALRFPRIKAIRRDKTIENIDTLAYAQQLATEQNRGNRSPSSRVQLRDPAA
;
A
#
# COMPACT_ATOMS: atom_id res chain seq x y z
N MET A 1 -9.51 6.77 -21.28
CA MET A 1 -9.28 6.17 -19.94
C MET A 1 -10.53 5.57 -19.32
N LEU A 2 -11.70 6.17 -19.49
CA LEU A 2 -12.98 5.66 -18.93
C LEU A 2 -13.49 4.39 -19.61
N LEU A 3 -13.16 4.16 -20.87
CA LEU A 3 -13.67 3.02 -21.63
C LEU A 3 -12.79 1.77 -21.52
N GLY A 4 -11.57 1.86 -20.99
CA GLY A 4 -10.60 0.77 -21.06
C GLY A 4 -10.25 0.29 -22.47
N ASP A 5 -10.67 1.03 -23.50
CA ASP A 5 -10.53 0.68 -24.91
C ASP A 5 -10.13 1.92 -25.71
N ILE A 6 -8.91 1.90 -26.26
CA ILE A 6 -8.34 3.02 -27.02
C ILE A 6 -9.08 3.20 -28.35
N GLY A 7 -9.43 2.10 -29.03
CA GLY A 7 -10.12 2.15 -30.32
C GLY A 7 -11.50 2.79 -30.22
N ARG A 8 -12.31 2.36 -29.23
CA ARG A 8 -13.62 2.96 -28.98
C ARG A 8 -13.51 4.40 -28.51
N THR A 9 -12.48 4.74 -27.72
CA THR A 9 -12.20 6.13 -27.31
C THR A 9 -11.90 7.01 -28.51
N ALA A 10 -11.09 6.52 -29.46
CA ALA A 10 -10.76 7.25 -30.69
C ALA A 10 -11.99 7.48 -31.56
N VAL A 11 -12.87 6.49 -31.69
CA VAL A 11 -14.13 6.61 -32.44
C VAL A 11 -15.04 7.67 -31.84
N LEU A 12 -15.24 7.60 -30.50
CA LEU A 12 -16.06 8.60 -29.78
C LEU A 12 -15.45 10.01 -29.86
N ALA A 13 -14.12 10.10 -29.76
CA ALA A 13 -13.42 11.38 -29.91
C ALA A 13 -13.61 11.98 -31.32
N LYS A 14 -13.46 11.15 -32.36
CA LYS A 14 -13.67 11.58 -33.76
C LYS A 14 -15.08 12.10 -33.99
N ASN A 15 -16.06 11.52 -33.31
CA ASN A 15 -17.48 11.89 -33.46
C ASN A 15 -17.93 12.98 -32.47
N ASN A 16 -17.04 13.57 -31.65
CA ASN A 16 -17.37 14.49 -30.55
C ASN A 16 -18.33 13.89 -29.50
N GLU A 17 -18.33 12.56 -29.34
CA GLU A 17 -19.21 11.80 -28.46
C GLU A 17 -18.52 11.29 -27.17
N LEU A 18 -17.38 11.86 -26.77
CA LEU A 18 -16.67 11.45 -25.53
C LEU A 18 -17.54 11.53 -24.27
N HIS A 19 -18.59 12.35 -24.26
CA HIS A 19 -19.57 12.42 -23.19
C HIS A 19 -20.37 11.12 -23.01
N ARG A 20 -20.43 10.27 -24.05
CA ARG A 20 -21.05 8.94 -24.06
C ARG A 20 -20.11 7.82 -23.58
N ALA A 21 -18.89 8.19 -23.16
CA ALA A 21 -17.95 7.22 -22.63
C ALA A 21 -18.41 6.73 -21.27
N GLU A 22 -18.85 5.49 -21.18
CA GLU A 22 -19.35 4.85 -19.97
C GLU A 22 -18.47 3.69 -19.55
N LEU A 23 -18.47 3.44 -18.23
CA LEU A 23 -17.83 2.27 -17.64
C LEU A 23 -18.55 1.00 -18.12
N SER A 24 -17.78 -0.03 -18.46
CA SER A 24 -18.33 -1.30 -18.94
C SER A 24 -17.73 -2.46 -18.18
N LEU A 25 -18.54 -3.50 -17.91
CA LEU A 25 -18.06 -4.73 -17.30
C LEU A 25 -16.92 -5.35 -18.12
N PHE A 26 -15.98 -5.96 -17.38
CA PHE A 26 -14.81 -6.68 -17.92
C PHE A 26 -13.83 -5.79 -18.71
N ARG A 27 -13.93 -4.46 -18.55
CA ARG A 27 -12.99 -3.48 -19.05
C ARG A 27 -12.50 -2.64 -17.88
N PRO A 28 -11.36 -2.98 -17.28
CA PRO A 28 -10.89 -2.31 -16.07
C PRO A 28 -10.42 -0.89 -16.37
N ILE A 29 -10.63 -0.01 -15.41
CA ILE A 29 -10.17 1.38 -15.46
C ILE A 29 -9.07 1.62 -14.44
N LYS A 30 -8.23 2.63 -14.65
CA LYS A 30 -7.20 2.98 -13.67
C LYS A 30 -7.85 3.36 -12.34
N CYS A 31 -7.33 2.81 -11.25
CA CYS A 31 -7.82 3.14 -9.92
C CYS A 31 -7.59 4.62 -9.58
N MET A 32 -8.54 5.24 -8.87
CA MET A 32 -8.33 6.54 -8.25
C MET A 32 -7.25 6.45 -7.18
N LEU A 33 -6.40 7.47 -7.08
CA LEU A 33 -5.23 7.49 -6.19
C LEU A 33 -5.45 8.49 -5.06
N ALA A 34 -4.95 8.16 -3.87
CA ALA A 34 -4.92 9.06 -2.73
C ALA A 34 -3.59 9.83 -2.65
N SER A 35 -3.66 11.10 -2.23
CA SER A 35 -2.50 11.93 -1.94
C SER A 35 -1.91 11.55 -0.58
N PRO A 36 -0.59 11.43 -0.43
CA PRO A 36 0.02 11.23 0.88
C PRO A 36 0.02 12.54 1.66
N GLU A 37 -0.29 12.46 2.95
CA GLU A 37 -0.09 13.57 3.90
C GLU A 37 0.63 13.04 5.14
N PRO A 38 1.52 13.85 5.74
CA PRO A 38 2.37 13.39 6.83
C PRO A 38 1.65 13.30 8.18
N THR A 39 0.63 14.13 8.41
CA THR A 39 -0.08 14.22 9.69
C THR A 39 -1.60 14.31 9.53
N ALA A 40 -2.31 14.02 10.60
CA ALA A 40 -3.76 14.17 10.67
C ALA A 40 -4.19 15.64 10.53
N GLU A 41 -3.41 16.57 11.09
CA GLU A 41 -3.65 18.02 11.00
C GLU A 41 -3.51 18.50 9.53
N ALA A 42 -2.48 18.01 8.81
CA ALA A 42 -2.30 18.35 7.40
C ALA A 42 -3.49 17.88 6.55
N ILE A 43 -4.00 16.67 6.81
CA ILE A 43 -5.20 16.15 6.15
C ILE A 43 -6.42 17.01 6.49
N TRP A 44 -6.66 17.26 7.78
CA TRP A 44 -7.81 18.05 8.23
C TRP A 44 -7.83 19.44 7.60
N LYS A 45 -6.68 20.11 7.58
CA LYS A 45 -6.52 21.42 6.94
C LYS A 45 -6.92 21.38 5.45
N ARG A 46 -6.53 20.33 4.70
CA ARG A 46 -6.91 20.17 3.29
C ARG A 46 -8.41 20.16 3.10
N PHE A 47 -9.16 19.48 3.97
CA PHE A 47 -10.61 19.43 3.86
C PHE A 47 -11.27 20.77 4.22
N VAL A 48 -10.76 21.47 5.23
CA VAL A 48 -11.26 22.79 5.63
C VAL A 48 -10.96 23.83 4.55
N ASP A 49 -9.74 23.86 3.99
CA ASP A 49 -9.34 24.79 2.93
C ASP A 49 -10.14 24.56 1.63
N VAL A 50 -10.39 23.29 1.25
CA VAL A 50 -11.21 22.95 0.07
C VAL A 50 -12.68 23.36 0.28
N ALA A 51 -13.21 23.22 1.49
CA ALA A 51 -14.56 23.66 1.82
C ALA A 51 -14.70 25.19 1.73
N ALA A 52 -13.65 25.93 2.06
CA ALA A 52 -13.62 27.40 1.98
C ALA A 52 -13.51 27.95 0.54
N VAL A 53 -12.86 27.20 -0.35
CA VAL A 53 -12.66 27.60 -1.77
C VAL A 53 -13.80 27.15 -2.68
N ALA A 54 -14.50 26.08 -2.33
CA ALA A 54 -15.69 25.68 -3.05
C ALA A 54 -16.79 26.70 -2.75
N ASP A 55 -17.22 27.44 -3.77
CA ASP A 55 -18.33 28.43 -3.75
C ASP A 55 -19.68 27.72 -3.49
N ARG A 56 -19.81 27.07 -2.34
CA ARG A 56 -20.96 26.27 -1.90
C ARG A 56 -21.87 27.07 -0.95
N GLY A 57 -21.94 28.38 -1.13
CA GLY A 57 -22.77 29.23 -0.27
C GLY A 57 -22.15 29.50 1.12
N PRO A 58 -22.91 30.09 2.08
CA PRO A 58 -22.40 30.42 3.40
C PRO A 58 -21.81 29.16 4.07
N ALA A 59 -20.66 29.31 4.72
CA ALA A 59 -19.90 28.22 5.37
C ALA A 59 -20.87 27.30 6.14
N PRO A 60 -20.83 25.97 5.89
CA PRO A 60 -21.74 25.06 6.57
C PRO A 60 -21.51 25.19 8.09
N THR A 61 -22.60 25.43 8.83
CA THR A 61 -22.60 25.52 10.30
C THR A 61 -22.29 24.18 10.98
N THR A 62 -22.19 23.11 10.19
CA THR A 62 -21.84 21.74 10.65
C THR A 62 -20.37 21.47 10.35
N PRO A 63 -19.61 20.91 11.30
CA PRO A 63 -18.23 20.48 11.04
C PRO A 63 -18.17 19.56 9.81
N ALA A 64 -17.17 19.73 8.97
CA ALA A 64 -16.96 18.88 7.81
C ALA A 64 -16.89 17.41 8.28
N THR A 65 -17.78 16.56 7.79
CA THR A 65 -17.70 15.12 8.03
C THR A 65 -16.79 14.52 7.01
N ILE A 66 -15.79 13.76 7.44
CA ILE A 66 -14.91 13.00 6.56
C ILE A 66 -14.99 11.52 6.90
N TYR A 67 -14.74 10.67 5.92
CA TYR A 67 -14.70 9.22 6.10
C TYR A 67 -13.28 8.74 6.30
N VAL A 68 -13.09 7.97 7.38
CA VAL A 68 -11.81 7.35 7.73
C VAL A 68 -11.94 5.85 7.64
N GLU A 69 -11.06 5.23 6.86
CA GLU A 69 -11.01 3.79 6.61
C GLU A 69 -9.62 3.25 6.93
N ASP A 70 -9.54 1.99 7.31
CA ASP A 70 -8.27 1.29 7.43
C ASP A 70 -7.55 1.24 6.08
N LYS A 71 -6.27 1.60 6.06
CA LYS A 71 -5.43 1.34 4.91
C LYS A 71 -4.88 -0.07 4.98
N PHE A 72 -5.56 -0.96 4.26
CA PHE A 72 -5.17 -2.36 4.21
C PHE A 72 -3.78 -2.54 3.58
N ASP A 73 -3.09 -3.57 4.01
CA ASP A 73 -1.84 -4.03 3.43
C ASP A 73 -2.12 -5.32 2.66
N GLY A 74 -2.45 -5.18 1.41
CA GLY A 74 -2.88 -6.25 0.53
C GLY A 74 -2.56 -5.97 -0.94
N ILE A 75 -3.38 -6.51 -1.82
CA ILE A 75 -3.32 -6.30 -3.27
C ILE A 75 -4.57 -5.57 -3.70
N ARG A 76 -4.42 -4.30 -4.09
CA ARG A 76 -5.54 -3.56 -4.66
C ARG A 76 -6.00 -4.20 -5.94
N ALA A 77 -7.29 -4.48 -6.01
CA ALA A 77 -7.91 -5.13 -7.14
C ALA A 77 -9.26 -4.50 -7.49
N GLN A 78 -9.55 -4.49 -8.77
CA GLN A 78 -10.85 -4.17 -9.31
C GLN A 78 -11.53 -5.49 -9.69
N LEU A 79 -12.67 -5.77 -9.07
CA LEU A 79 -13.48 -6.96 -9.35
C LEU A 79 -14.63 -6.56 -10.26
N HIS A 80 -14.80 -7.29 -11.34
CA HIS A 80 -15.95 -7.22 -12.23
C HIS A 80 -16.72 -8.53 -12.14
N ALA A 81 -17.99 -8.49 -11.79
CA ALA A 81 -18.82 -9.68 -11.65
C ALA A 81 -20.19 -9.53 -12.29
N SER A 82 -20.63 -10.62 -12.88
CA SER A 82 -22.01 -10.94 -13.27
C SER A 82 -22.26 -12.39 -12.92
N ARG A 83 -23.50 -12.87 -12.98
CA ARG A 83 -23.83 -14.28 -12.73
C ARG A 83 -23.06 -15.25 -13.63
N ALA A 84 -22.75 -14.84 -14.87
CA ALA A 84 -22.08 -15.68 -15.85
C ALA A 84 -20.55 -15.65 -15.72
N ARG A 85 -19.98 -14.55 -15.21
CA ARG A 85 -18.53 -14.29 -15.30
C ARG A 85 -18.06 -13.40 -14.17
N ALA A 86 -16.87 -13.70 -13.64
CA ALA A 86 -16.15 -12.82 -12.72
C ALA A 86 -14.70 -12.69 -13.16
N GLU A 87 -14.16 -11.48 -13.11
CA GLU A 87 -12.76 -11.18 -13.40
C GLU A 87 -12.19 -10.20 -12.39
N ILE A 88 -10.93 -10.44 -12.04
CA ILE A 88 -10.17 -9.64 -11.09
C ILE A 88 -8.99 -9.02 -11.83
N PHE A 89 -8.85 -7.70 -11.69
CA PHE A 89 -7.77 -6.93 -12.29
C PHE A 89 -6.93 -6.25 -11.23
N SER A 90 -5.62 -6.32 -11.39
CA SER A 90 -4.67 -5.62 -10.50
C SER A 90 -4.74 -4.10 -10.69
N ARG A 91 -4.09 -3.35 -9.80
CA ARG A 91 -3.88 -1.91 -9.91
C ARG A 91 -3.32 -1.47 -11.28
N ASP A 92 -2.51 -2.33 -11.91
CA ASP A 92 -1.89 -2.09 -13.21
C ASP A 92 -2.74 -2.64 -14.37
N LEU A 93 -4.01 -2.95 -14.12
CA LEU A 93 -5.01 -3.45 -15.07
C LEU A 93 -4.67 -4.83 -15.66
N LYS A 94 -3.76 -5.58 -15.04
CA LYS A 94 -3.47 -6.96 -15.43
C LYS A 94 -4.53 -7.87 -14.85
N ARG A 95 -5.03 -8.81 -15.66
CA ARG A 95 -5.95 -9.84 -15.18
C ARG A 95 -5.21 -10.81 -14.25
N ILE A 96 -5.70 -10.92 -13.02
CA ILE A 96 -5.15 -11.76 -11.96
C ILE A 96 -6.15 -12.79 -11.43
N THR A 97 -7.24 -13.02 -12.14
CA THR A 97 -8.32 -13.94 -11.77
C THR A 97 -7.82 -15.33 -11.41
N GLY A 98 -6.86 -15.87 -12.19
CA GLY A 98 -6.29 -17.20 -11.95
C GLY A 98 -5.47 -17.33 -10.67
N GLN A 99 -5.05 -16.19 -10.06
CA GLN A 99 -4.34 -16.17 -8.78
C GLN A 99 -5.30 -16.23 -7.57
N PHE A 100 -6.60 -15.92 -7.79
CA PHE A 100 -7.62 -15.85 -6.76
C PHE A 100 -8.92 -16.52 -7.21
N PRO A 101 -8.88 -17.82 -7.58
CA PRO A 101 -10.02 -18.53 -8.15
C PRO A 101 -11.21 -18.58 -7.18
N GLU A 102 -10.98 -18.73 -5.87
CA GLU A 102 -12.02 -18.79 -4.85
C GLU A 102 -12.79 -17.46 -4.69
N ILE A 103 -12.12 -16.31 -4.89
CA ILE A 103 -12.80 -15.00 -4.91
C ILE A 103 -13.64 -14.89 -6.20
N ALA A 104 -13.06 -15.28 -7.34
CA ALA A 104 -13.75 -15.19 -8.62
C ALA A 104 -14.95 -16.14 -8.70
N GLU A 105 -14.87 -17.33 -8.09
CA GLU A 105 -15.97 -18.28 -8.01
C GLU A 105 -17.12 -17.70 -7.21
N GLN A 106 -16.85 -17.25 -6.01
CA GLN A 106 -17.86 -16.64 -5.15
C GLN A 106 -18.41 -15.31 -5.68
N ALA A 107 -17.60 -14.55 -6.43
CA ALA A 107 -18.11 -13.34 -7.08
C ALA A 107 -19.26 -13.58 -8.07
N ARG A 108 -19.46 -14.81 -8.55
CA ARG A 108 -20.62 -15.18 -9.39
C ARG A 108 -21.92 -15.36 -8.60
N GLU A 109 -21.83 -15.37 -7.28
CA GLU A 109 -22.99 -15.40 -6.38
C GLU A 109 -23.67 -14.04 -6.24
N PHE A 110 -23.03 -12.94 -6.69
CA PHE A 110 -23.71 -11.64 -6.76
C PHE A 110 -24.93 -11.76 -7.67
N SER A 111 -26.05 -11.27 -7.19
CA SER A 111 -27.29 -11.18 -7.99
C SER A 111 -27.22 -10.08 -9.02
N GLU A 112 -26.47 -9.03 -8.71
CA GLU A 112 -26.29 -7.83 -9.50
C GLU A 112 -25.03 -7.89 -10.37
N GLU A 113 -25.00 -7.09 -11.43
CA GLU A 113 -23.78 -6.80 -12.16
C GLU A 113 -22.99 -5.71 -11.44
N VAL A 114 -21.76 -6.02 -10.99
CA VAL A 114 -20.98 -5.08 -10.15
C VAL A 114 -19.56 -4.88 -10.65
N ILE A 115 -19.05 -3.65 -10.45
CA ILE A 115 -17.61 -3.36 -10.45
C ILE A 115 -17.26 -2.81 -9.08
N LEU A 116 -16.44 -3.56 -8.33
CA LEU A 116 -15.94 -3.20 -7.02
C LEU A 116 -14.48 -2.77 -7.08
N ASP A 117 -14.11 -1.71 -6.36
CA ASP A 117 -12.72 -1.37 -6.05
C ASP A 117 -12.44 -1.81 -4.61
N GLY A 118 -11.40 -2.60 -4.41
CA GLY A 118 -11.15 -3.23 -3.12
C GLY A 118 -9.70 -3.64 -2.93
N GLU A 119 -9.45 -4.32 -1.82
CA GLU A 119 -8.16 -4.90 -1.48
C GLU A 119 -8.31 -6.39 -1.21
N ILE A 120 -7.47 -7.22 -1.83
CA ILE A 120 -7.36 -8.64 -1.49
C ILE A 120 -6.35 -8.75 -0.35
N ILE A 121 -6.78 -9.33 0.76
CA ILE A 121 -5.94 -9.55 1.94
C ILE A 121 -5.92 -11.02 2.32
N ALA A 122 -4.81 -11.46 2.91
CA ALA A 122 -4.73 -12.77 3.55
C ALA A 122 -5.50 -12.74 4.87
N PHE A 123 -6.43 -13.70 5.05
CA PHE A 123 -7.34 -13.73 6.18
C PHE A 123 -7.71 -15.18 6.52
N ALA A 124 -7.45 -15.59 7.75
CA ALA A 124 -7.75 -16.93 8.25
C ALA A 124 -8.25 -16.88 9.68
N GLU A 125 -9.18 -17.77 10.04
CA GLU A 125 -9.66 -17.91 11.40
C GLU A 125 -10.10 -16.57 12.03
N ASP A 126 -10.87 -15.77 11.27
CA ASP A 126 -11.37 -14.45 11.67
C ASP A 126 -10.27 -13.42 12.02
N ARG A 127 -9.04 -13.62 11.55
CA ARG A 127 -7.94 -12.68 11.71
C ARG A 127 -7.23 -12.37 10.39
N LYS A 128 -6.79 -11.13 10.28
CA LYS A 128 -5.92 -10.69 9.19
C LYS A 128 -4.54 -11.33 9.34
N LEU A 129 -4.03 -11.93 8.27
CA LEU A 129 -2.65 -12.37 8.15
C LEU A 129 -1.77 -11.25 7.60
N THR A 130 -0.46 -11.47 7.57
CA THR A 130 0.50 -10.48 7.07
C THR A 130 0.50 -10.44 5.53
N PHE A 131 0.97 -9.34 4.96
CA PHE A 131 1.22 -9.27 3.51
C PHE A 131 2.31 -10.27 3.06
N PHE A 132 3.22 -10.66 3.96
CA PHE A 132 4.21 -11.68 3.67
C PHE A 132 3.55 -13.03 3.39
N ASP A 133 2.50 -13.39 4.15
CA ASP A 133 1.73 -14.60 3.88
C ASP A 133 1.04 -14.50 2.51
N LEU A 134 0.45 -13.35 2.18
CA LEU A 134 -0.12 -13.11 0.86
C LEU A 134 0.91 -13.21 -0.28
N GLN A 135 2.16 -12.77 -0.06
CA GLN A 135 3.23 -12.88 -1.05
C GLN A 135 3.64 -14.33 -1.34
N LYS A 136 3.61 -15.23 -0.35
CA LYS A 136 3.86 -16.66 -0.55
C LYS A 136 2.89 -17.23 -1.60
N ARG A 137 1.61 -16.87 -1.51
CA ARG A 137 0.59 -17.27 -2.47
C ARG A 137 0.87 -16.79 -3.91
N LEU A 138 1.48 -15.64 -4.09
CA LEU A 138 1.72 -15.06 -5.42
C LEU A 138 2.84 -15.74 -6.21
N GLY A 139 3.45 -16.80 -5.67
CA GLY A 139 4.53 -17.53 -6.34
C GLY A 139 5.72 -16.64 -6.72
N ARG A 140 5.88 -15.48 -6.06
CA ARG A 140 7.17 -14.77 -6.10
C ARG A 140 8.15 -15.68 -5.40
N LYS A 141 8.94 -16.42 -6.20
CA LYS A 141 10.03 -17.27 -5.76
C LYS A 141 10.84 -16.51 -4.71
N THR A 142 10.60 -16.78 -3.46
CA THR A 142 11.64 -16.74 -2.46
C THR A 142 12.58 -17.85 -2.90
N ASP A 143 13.79 -17.51 -3.30
CA ASP A 143 14.73 -18.33 -4.02
C ASP A 143 14.73 -19.83 -3.68
N ALA A 144 14.87 -20.61 -4.74
CA ALA A 144 14.85 -22.04 -4.87
C ALA A 144 15.67 -22.81 -3.81
N LEU A 145 15.12 -23.09 -2.64
CA LEU A 145 15.62 -24.14 -1.72
C LEU A 145 14.56 -24.65 -0.73
N ASP A 146 13.29 -24.18 -0.77
CA ASP A 146 12.24 -24.81 0.02
C ASP A 146 11.62 -25.98 -0.76
N LEU A 147 12.19 -27.18 -0.57
CA LEU A 147 11.68 -28.47 -1.08
C LEU A 147 10.38 -28.92 -0.41
N PHE A 148 9.81 -28.13 0.47
CA PHE A 148 8.47 -28.32 1.04
C PHE A 148 7.56 -27.21 0.53
N GLU A 149 7.12 -27.33 -0.72
CA GLU A 149 6.04 -26.52 -1.28
C GLU A 149 4.76 -26.73 -0.45
N THR A 150 4.51 -25.83 0.50
CA THR A 150 3.14 -25.53 0.85
C THR A 150 2.49 -24.96 -0.40
N SER A 151 1.50 -25.65 -0.93
CA SER A 151 0.80 -25.29 -2.15
C SER A 151 0.36 -23.81 -2.06
N SER A 152 0.55 -23.06 -3.14
CA SER A 152 0.20 -21.62 -3.19
C SER A 152 -1.28 -21.32 -2.87
N ALA A 153 -2.12 -22.35 -2.82
CA ALA A 153 -3.53 -22.31 -2.46
C ALA A 153 -3.79 -22.27 -0.94
N ASP A 154 -2.79 -22.53 -0.08
CA ASP A 154 -2.99 -22.74 1.34
C ASP A 154 -3.17 -21.44 2.16
N VAL A 155 -2.92 -20.28 1.59
CA VAL A 155 -3.16 -19.00 2.27
C VAL A 155 -4.55 -18.48 1.92
N PRO A 156 -5.53 -18.58 2.83
CA PRO A 156 -6.88 -18.11 2.56
C PRO A 156 -6.92 -16.60 2.42
N VAL A 157 -7.77 -16.12 1.51
CA VAL A 157 -7.91 -14.70 1.18
C VAL A 157 -9.37 -14.28 1.18
N ILE A 158 -9.58 -12.97 1.40
CA ILE A 158 -10.86 -12.30 1.22
C ILE A 158 -10.68 -11.04 0.37
N PHE A 159 -11.77 -10.59 -0.23
CA PHE A 159 -11.87 -9.31 -0.93
C PHE A 159 -12.57 -8.30 -0.03
N VAL A 160 -11.88 -7.23 0.35
CA VAL A 160 -12.44 -6.12 1.12
C VAL A 160 -12.80 -5.00 0.16
N ALA A 161 -14.08 -4.84 -0.13
CA ALA A 161 -14.60 -3.78 -0.99
C ALA A 161 -14.65 -2.45 -0.23
N PHE A 162 -14.10 -1.40 -0.80
CA PHE A 162 -14.18 -0.05 -0.25
C PHE A 162 -14.87 0.95 -1.18
N ASP A 163 -15.22 0.56 -2.41
CA ASP A 163 -16.01 1.36 -3.33
C ASP A 163 -16.78 0.51 -4.33
N LEU A 164 -17.91 1.03 -4.81
CA LEU A 164 -18.76 0.47 -5.86
C LEU A 164 -18.78 1.43 -7.04
N LEU A 165 -18.32 0.97 -8.20
CA LEU A 165 -18.14 1.82 -9.37
C LEU A 165 -19.22 1.62 -10.44
N PHE A 166 -19.89 0.46 -10.42
CA PHE A 166 -20.91 0.08 -11.39
C PHE A 166 -21.92 -0.86 -10.74
N LEU A 167 -23.19 -0.68 -11.04
CA LEU A 167 -24.30 -1.49 -10.57
C LEU A 167 -25.35 -1.59 -11.65
N ASP A 168 -25.66 -2.81 -12.10
CA ASP A 168 -26.73 -3.16 -13.04
C ASP A 168 -26.85 -2.21 -14.25
N GLY A 169 -25.81 -2.11 -15.04
CA GLY A 169 -25.77 -1.26 -16.24
C GLY A 169 -25.45 0.23 -15.95
N ARG A 170 -25.43 0.67 -14.69
CA ARG A 170 -25.24 2.06 -14.30
C ARG A 170 -23.80 2.32 -13.81
N SER A 171 -23.12 3.27 -14.42
CA SER A 171 -21.85 3.82 -13.90
C SER A 171 -22.11 4.73 -12.68
N LEU A 172 -21.38 4.50 -11.61
CA LEU A 172 -21.46 5.28 -10.37
C LEU A 172 -20.30 6.27 -10.20
N LEU A 173 -19.46 6.46 -11.21
CA LEU A 173 -18.26 7.33 -11.11
C LEU A 173 -18.61 8.77 -10.75
N ARG A 174 -19.78 9.27 -11.15
CA ARG A 174 -20.29 10.63 -10.87
C ARG A 174 -21.31 10.65 -9.72
N THR A 175 -21.40 9.57 -8.96
CA THR A 175 -22.22 9.48 -7.75
C THR A 175 -21.31 9.80 -6.55
N PRO A 176 -21.74 10.60 -5.56
CA PRO A 176 -20.96 10.86 -4.35
C PRO A 176 -20.58 9.59 -3.60
N LEU A 177 -19.40 9.57 -2.97
CA LEU A 177 -18.90 8.40 -2.24
C LEU A 177 -19.90 7.89 -1.19
N ARG A 178 -20.56 8.79 -0.44
CA ARG A 178 -21.56 8.40 0.55
C ARG A 178 -22.69 7.55 -0.06
N GLU A 179 -23.19 7.93 -1.24
CA GLU A 179 -24.24 7.18 -1.92
C GLU A 179 -23.72 5.84 -2.49
N ARG A 180 -22.51 5.84 -3.07
CA ARG A 180 -21.88 4.59 -3.53
C ARG A 180 -21.69 3.60 -2.38
N ARG A 181 -21.37 4.11 -1.19
CA ARG A 181 -21.22 3.30 0.02
C ARG A 181 -22.54 2.73 0.52
N GLU A 182 -23.62 3.50 0.46
CA GLU A 182 -24.96 2.98 0.80
C GLU A 182 -25.39 1.88 -0.18
N LEU A 183 -25.19 2.07 -1.48
CA LEU A 183 -25.44 1.03 -2.48
C LEU A 183 -24.57 -0.22 -2.23
N LEU A 184 -23.30 -0.04 -1.88
CA LEU A 184 -22.40 -1.15 -1.54
C LEU A 184 -22.88 -1.93 -0.32
N ARG A 185 -23.39 -1.25 0.72
CA ARG A 185 -23.95 -1.88 1.92
C ARG A 185 -25.22 -2.67 1.63
N GLY A 186 -25.98 -2.24 0.62
CA GLY A 186 -27.21 -2.91 0.19
C GLY A 186 -26.97 -4.23 -0.57
N LEU A 187 -25.74 -4.51 -1.01
CA LEU A 187 -25.42 -5.75 -1.72
C LEU A 187 -25.39 -6.96 -0.77
N LYS A 188 -25.94 -8.08 -1.22
CA LYS A 188 -25.75 -9.36 -0.53
C LYS A 188 -24.35 -9.90 -0.86
N LEU A 189 -23.44 -9.78 0.10
CA LEU A 189 -22.05 -10.20 -0.09
C LEU A 189 -21.87 -11.71 0.04
N PRO A 190 -21.15 -12.34 -0.88
CA PRO A 190 -20.66 -13.72 -0.73
C PRO A 190 -19.64 -13.84 0.41
N SER A 191 -19.41 -15.06 0.91
CA SER A 191 -18.63 -15.31 2.14
C SER A 191 -17.18 -14.84 2.10
N LYS A 192 -16.56 -14.74 0.90
CA LYS A 192 -15.20 -14.21 0.72
C LYS A 192 -15.13 -12.69 0.55
N PHE A 193 -16.25 -12.00 0.75
CA PHE A 193 -16.35 -10.55 0.58
C PHE A 193 -16.69 -9.86 1.88
N GLN A 194 -16.07 -8.73 2.10
CA GLN A 194 -16.35 -7.83 3.21
C GLN A 194 -16.36 -6.38 2.71
N ILE A 195 -17.08 -5.51 3.43
CA ILE A 195 -17.03 -4.06 3.17
C ILE A 195 -16.03 -3.44 4.14
N ALA A 196 -15.14 -2.58 3.65
CA ALA A 196 -14.26 -1.81 4.50
C ALA A 196 -15.07 -0.96 5.50
N SER A 197 -14.76 -1.07 6.79
CA SER A 197 -15.39 -0.25 7.81
C SER A 197 -15.04 1.22 7.63
N VAL A 198 -16.01 2.09 7.87
CA VAL A 198 -15.85 3.55 7.81
C VAL A 198 -16.21 4.14 9.17
N VAL A 199 -15.37 5.04 9.64
CA VAL A 199 -15.65 5.90 10.81
C VAL A 199 -15.76 7.33 10.30
N ALA A 200 -16.83 8.02 10.72
CA ALA A 200 -16.95 9.46 10.52
C ALA A 200 -16.01 10.19 11.48
N ALA A 201 -15.26 11.16 10.98
CA ALA A 201 -14.41 12.02 11.80
C ALA A 201 -14.71 13.49 11.52
N HIS A 202 -14.61 14.31 12.56
CA HIS A 202 -14.94 15.73 12.56
C HIS A 202 -13.80 16.61 13.09
N SER A 203 -12.62 16.02 13.27
CA SER A 203 -11.42 16.73 13.74
C SER A 203 -10.14 15.98 13.40
N ALA A 204 -9.03 16.70 13.38
CA ALA A 204 -7.68 16.11 13.26
C ALA A 204 -7.37 15.10 14.38
N ASN A 205 -7.84 15.38 15.60
CA ASN A 205 -7.62 14.50 16.75
C ASN A 205 -8.35 13.16 16.59
N GLU A 206 -9.56 13.16 16.02
CA GLU A 206 -10.29 11.93 15.73
C GLU A 206 -9.57 11.10 14.64
N ILE A 207 -9.02 11.73 13.59
CA ILE A 207 -8.19 11.05 12.59
C ILE A 207 -6.96 10.42 13.26
N GLU A 208 -6.28 11.14 14.14
CA GLU A 208 -5.09 10.64 14.85
C GLU A 208 -5.44 9.45 15.75
N ASN A 209 -6.58 9.50 16.45
CA ASN A 209 -7.04 8.40 17.27
C ASN A 209 -7.39 7.16 16.43
N GLU A 210 -8.06 7.33 15.30
CA GLU A 210 -8.31 6.22 14.38
C GLU A 210 -7.02 5.69 13.76
N PHE A 211 -6.01 6.54 13.51
CA PHE A 211 -4.70 6.08 13.06
C PHE A 211 -4.06 5.12 14.08
N LYS A 212 -4.07 5.47 15.36
CA LYS A 212 -3.57 4.60 16.42
C LYS A 212 -4.32 3.26 16.46
N ARG A 213 -5.66 3.30 16.33
CA ARG A 213 -6.49 2.08 16.28
C ARG A 213 -6.21 1.23 15.05
N ALA A 214 -6.04 1.84 13.86
CA ALA A 214 -5.69 1.13 12.64
C ALA A 214 -4.34 0.41 12.76
N ARG A 215 -3.38 1.03 13.43
CA ARG A 215 -2.07 0.42 13.73
C ARG A 215 -2.20 -0.80 14.65
N LEU A 216 -3.06 -0.72 15.67
CA LEU A 216 -3.35 -1.88 16.54
C LEU A 216 -4.02 -3.03 15.77
N ARG A 217 -4.80 -2.72 14.72
CA ARG A 217 -5.38 -3.72 13.79
C ARG A 217 -4.42 -4.17 12.68
N LEU A 218 -3.13 -3.79 12.75
CA LEU A 218 -2.08 -4.17 11.79
C LEU A 218 -2.31 -3.65 10.36
N ASN A 219 -2.93 -2.50 10.25
CA ASN A 219 -3.07 -1.83 8.97
C ASN A 219 -1.91 -0.85 8.74
N GLU A 220 -1.60 -0.53 7.47
CA GLU A 220 -0.50 0.39 7.13
C GLU A 220 -0.73 1.82 7.65
N GLY A 221 -1.96 2.18 7.94
CA GLY A 221 -2.41 3.50 8.35
C GLY A 221 -3.87 3.72 8.01
N LEU A 222 -4.19 4.91 7.53
CA LEU A 222 -5.55 5.30 7.16
C LEU A 222 -5.68 5.77 5.71
N MET A 223 -6.87 5.56 5.18
CA MET A 223 -7.42 6.28 4.04
C MET A 223 -8.46 7.27 4.57
N VAL A 224 -8.32 8.53 4.20
CA VAL A 224 -9.26 9.61 4.59
C VAL A 224 -9.90 10.16 3.33
N LYS A 225 -11.22 10.16 3.26
CA LYS A 225 -11.98 10.43 2.04
C LYS A 225 -13.09 11.46 2.28
N ASP A 226 -13.31 12.34 1.30
CA ASP A 226 -14.48 13.21 1.25
C ASP A 226 -15.70 12.38 0.86
N PRO A 227 -16.77 12.34 1.70
CA PRO A 227 -18.04 11.67 1.38
C PRO A 227 -18.70 12.17 0.10
N GLU A 228 -18.50 13.43 -0.27
CA GLU A 228 -19.07 14.06 -1.47
C GLU A 228 -18.23 13.83 -2.73
N SER A 229 -17.08 13.16 -2.62
CA SER A 229 -16.18 12.97 -3.73
C SER A 229 -16.72 12.02 -4.80
N PHE A 230 -16.53 12.40 -6.07
CA PHE A 230 -16.70 11.52 -7.20
C PHE A 230 -15.47 10.62 -7.38
N TYR A 231 -15.64 9.49 -8.06
CA TYR A 231 -14.52 8.63 -8.39
C TYR A 231 -13.83 9.12 -9.67
N SER A 232 -12.56 9.49 -9.57
CA SER A 232 -11.73 10.04 -10.66
C SER A 232 -10.67 9.04 -11.12
N PRO A 233 -10.95 8.22 -12.14
CA PRO A 233 -10.03 7.18 -12.61
C PRO A 233 -8.66 7.68 -13.00
N GLY A 234 -7.60 7.05 -12.48
CA GLY A 234 -6.20 7.34 -12.79
C GLY A 234 -5.68 8.67 -12.27
N ARG A 235 -6.51 9.45 -11.60
CA ARG A 235 -6.08 10.73 -11.01
C ARG A 235 -5.77 10.60 -9.54
N ARG A 236 -4.82 11.41 -9.10
CA ARG A 236 -4.57 11.66 -7.68
C ARG A 236 -5.37 12.89 -7.32
N GLY A 237 -6.53 12.67 -6.69
CA GLY A 237 -7.45 13.74 -6.34
C GLY A 237 -7.07 14.46 -5.03
N MET A 238 -7.72 15.61 -4.81
CA MET A 238 -7.65 16.38 -3.56
C MET A 238 -8.69 15.92 -2.52
N PHE A 239 -9.41 14.81 -2.80
CA PHE A 239 -10.52 14.34 -1.98
C PHE A 239 -10.22 13.03 -1.24
N TRP A 240 -9.13 12.35 -1.61
CA TRP A 240 -8.66 11.13 -0.96
C TRP A 240 -7.24 11.31 -0.51
N PHE A 241 -7.01 11.12 0.78
CA PHE A 241 -5.70 11.19 1.41
C PHE A 241 -5.34 9.87 2.06
N LYS A 242 -4.05 9.63 2.20
CA LYS A 242 -3.51 8.51 2.95
C LYS A 242 -2.58 9.01 4.03
N LEU A 243 -2.84 8.62 5.26
CA LEU A 243 -1.99 8.84 6.41
C LEU A 243 -1.17 7.58 6.68
N LYS A 244 0.14 7.72 6.55
CA LYS A 244 1.10 6.68 6.92
C LYS A 244 2.18 7.33 7.75
N LYS A 245 2.38 6.84 8.95
CA LYS A 245 3.57 7.21 9.75
C LYS A 245 4.60 6.10 9.62
N GLU A 246 5.83 6.48 9.43
CA GLU A 246 6.96 5.58 9.51
C GLU A 246 7.05 5.05 10.94
N LEU A 247 7.26 3.74 11.11
CA LEU A 247 7.17 3.11 12.43
C LEU A 247 8.42 3.34 13.26
N ALA A 248 9.56 3.29 12.60
CA ALA A 248 10.87 3.48 13.19
C ALA A 248 11.86 3.81 12.09
N THR A 249 12.99 4.36 12.47
CA THR A 249 14.19 4.45 11.63
C THR A 249 15.26 3.55 12.22
N LEU A 250 16.18 3.12 11.37
CA LEU A 250 17.44 2.50 11.77
C LEU A 250 18.59 3.30 11.18
N ASP A 251 19.59 3.55 12.00
CA ASP A 251 20.89 4.05 11.54
C ASP A 251 21.75 2.84 11.14
N VAL A 252 22.05 2.75 9.87
CA VAL A 252 22.72 1.58 9.27
C VAL A 252 23.95 2.01 8.49
N VAL A 253 24.92 1.11 8.30
CA VAL A 253 26.09 1.39 7.48
C VAL A 253 25.92 0.80 6.08
N VAL A 254 26.37 1.53 5.05
CA VAL A 254 26.40 1.01 3.69
C VAL A 254 27.58 0.03 3.54
N VAL A 255 27.28 -1.19 3.07
CA VAL A 255 28.25 -2.25 2.81
C VAL A 255 28.35 -2.61 1.33
N GLY A 256 27.39 -2.13 0.53
CA GLY A 256 27.39 -2.36 -0.92
C GLY A 256 26.63 -1.29 -1.67
N ALA A 257 27.03 -1.02 -2.90
CA ALA A 257 26.39 -0.08 -3.81
C ALA A 257 26.28 -0.68 -5.22
N GLU A 258 25.15 -0.43 -5.89
CA GLU A 258 24.91 -0.90 -7.25
C GLU A 258 24.57 0.25 -8.20
N LEU A 259 24.92 0.08 -9.47
CA LEU A 259 24.46 0.97 -10.52
C LEU A 259 22.94 0.91 -10.64
N GLY A 260 22.30 2.07 -10.66
CA GLY A 260 20.86 2.19 -10.79
C GLY A 260 20.31 1.72 -12.15
N HIS A 261 19.01 1.77 -12.32
CA HIS A 261 18.31 1.38 -13.55
C HIS A 261 17.81 2.59 -14.34
N GLY A 262 17.62 2.40 -15.65
CA GLY A 262 17.06 3.44 -16.54
C GLY A 262 17.97 4.68 -16.57
N LYS A 263 17.42 5.85 -16.21
CA LYS A 263 18.16 7.12 -16.21
C LYS A 263 19.35 7.16 -15.22
N ARG A 264 19.38 6.28 -14.21
CA ARG A 264 20.42 6.20 -13.19
C ARG A 264 21.44 5.07 -13.42
N ASN A 265 21.53 4.52 -14.64
CA ASN A 265 22.42 3.41 -14.98
C ASN A 265 23.93 3.73 -14.91
N HIS A 266 24.30 5.00 -14.76
CA HIS A 266 25.66 5.51 -14.71
C HIS A 266 26.11 5.94 -13.31
N VAL A 267 25.19 5.92 -12.32
CA VAL A 267 25.45 6.30 -10.93
C VAL A 267 25.15 5.13 -10.00
N LEU A 268 25.87 5.09 -8.86
CA LEU A 268 25.58 4.12 -7.79
C LEU A 268 24.42 4.67 -6.96
N SER A 269 23.22 4.14 -7.14
CA SER A 269 21.98 4.64 -6.53
C SER A 269 21.21 3.61 -5.71
N ASP A 270 21.64 2.37 -5.70
CA ASP A 270 21.07 1.28 -4.93
C ASP A 270 22.05 0.85 -3.84
N TYR A 271 21.71 1.05 -2.57
CA TYR A 271 22.62 0.85 -1.45
C TYR A 271 22.16 -0.32 -0.59
N THR A 272 23.04 -1.34 -0.46
CA THR A 272 22.90 -2.43 0.52
C THR A 272 23.47 -1.96 1.84
N PHE A 273 22.74 -2.12 2.91
CA PHE A 273 23.13 -1.64 4.24
C PHE A 273 22.98 -2.72 5.31
N ALA A 274 23.77 -2.57 6.37
CA ALA A 274 23.89 -3.53 7.45
C ALA A 274 23.72 -2.89 8.83
N VAL A 275 23.30 -3.70 9.77
CA VAL A 275 23.37 -3.47 11.23
C VAL A 275 24.54 -4.26 11.81
N ARG A 276 24.99 -3.93 13.03
CA ARG A 276 26.05 -4.63 13.69
C ARG A 276 25.52 -5.72 14.62
N ASP A 277 26.05 -6.90 14.54
CA ASP A 277 25.86 -7.92 15.56
C ASP A 277 26.72 -7.61 16.78
N GLU A 278 26.11 -7.47 17.95
CA GLU A 278 26.83 -7.12 19.19
C GLU A 278 27.74 -8.26 19.69
N GLY A 279 27.40 -9.51 19.35
CA GLY A 279 28.14 -10.67 19.80
C GLY A 279 29.44 -10.92 19.00
N SER A 280 29.33 -10.86 17.68
CA SER A 280 30.48 -11.12 16.77
C SER A 280 31.18 -9.85 16.31
N GLY A 281 30.52 -8.69 16.39
CA GLY A 281 30.97 -7.42 15.80
C GLY A 281 30.76 -7.36 14.27
N GLU A 282 30.21 -8.40 13.65
CA GLU A 282 30.00 -8.48 12.21
C GLU A 282 28.92 -7.52 11.73
N LEU A 283 29.09 -7.05 10.49
CA LEU A 283 28.08 -6.27 9.77
C LEU A 283 27.16 -7.20 9.00
N LEU A 284 25.90 -7.26 9.44
CA LEU A 284 24.90 -8.16 8.88
C LEU A 284 23.92 -7.38 8.02
N PRO A 285 23.86 -7.62 6.68
CA PRO A 285 22.91 -6.98 5.79
C PRO A 285 21.47 -7.16 6.25
N ILE A 286 20.68 -6.08 6.20
CA ILE A 286 19.27 -6.07 6.61
C ILE A 286 18.34 -5.49 5.54
N GLY A 287 18.88 -4.99 4.44
CA GLY A 287 18.10 -4.47 3.35
C GLY A 287 18.88 -3.71 2.29
N LYS A 288 18.12 -3.21 1.31
CA LYS A 288 18.62 -2.36 0.22
C LYS A 288 17.61 -1.23 -0.06
N ALA A 289 18.09 -0.01 -0.26
CA ALA A 289 17.27 1.14 -0.63
C ALA A 289 17.84 1.86 -1.86
N TYR A 290 16.93 2.42 -2.66
CA TYR A 290 17.23 3.19 -3.89
C TYR A 290 16.48 4.53 -3.96
N SER A 291 15.84 4.94 -2.89
CA SER A 291 15.02 6.16 -2.84
C SER A 291 15.28 6.94 -1.56
N GLY A 292 15.09 8.25 -1.64
CA GLY A 292 15.18 9.17 -0.51
C GLY A 292 16.30 10.20 -0.64
N LEU A 293 17.32 9.95 -1.46
CA LEU A 293 18.39 10.90 -1.73
C LEU A 293 18.09 11.77 -2.96
N THR A 294 18.63 12.99 -2.93
CA THR A 294 18.67 13.89 -4.08
C THR A 294 19.71 13.44 -5.11
N ASP A 295 19.59 13.90 -6.35
CA ASP A 295 20.57 13.57 -7.38
C ASP A 295 22.00 14.11 -7.06
N VAL A 296 22.10 15.20 -6.28
CA VAL A 296 23.39 15.74 -5.78
C VAL A 296 24.02 14.76 -4.79
N GLU A 297 23.27 14.28 -3.82
CA GLU A 297 23.74 13.31 -2.82
C GLU A 297 24.12 11.96 -3.49
N ILE A 298 23.36 11.53 -4.50
CA ILE A 298 23.68 10.31 -5.26
C ILE A 298 25.00 10.49 -6.03
N ALA A 299 25.25 11.65 -6.64
CA ALA A 299 26.49 11.93 -7.33
C ALA A 299 27.68 11.94 -6.36
N GLU A 300 27.54 12.60 -5.21
CA GLU A 300 28.54 12.61 -4.13
C GLU A 300 28.89 11.18 -3.66
N LEU A 301 27.86 10.39 -3.32
CA LEU A 301 28.07 9.00 -2.88
C LEU A 301 28.64 8.12 -3.98
N THR A 302 28.30 8.37 -5.25
CA THR A 302 28.86 7.62 -6.39
C THR A 302 30.38 7.81 -6.45
N GLU A 303 30.87 9.04 -6.35
CA GLU A 303 32.30 9.30 -6.36
C GLU A 303 32.98 8.73 -5.12
N HIS A 304 32.38 8.88 -3.94
CA HIS A 304 32.89 8.31 -2.70
C HIS A 304 33.04 6.79 -2.80
N PHE A 305 32.00 6.07 -3.24
CA PHE A 305 32.04 4.60 -3.31
C PHE A 305 32.93 4.07 -4.43
N LYS A 306 33.10 4.79 -5.54
CA LYS A 306 34.10 4.41 -6.56
C LYS A 306 35.52 4.44 -5.98
N GLN A 307 35.85 5.45 -5.16
CA GLN A 307 37.16 5.57 -4.51
C GLN A 307 37.35 4.58 -3.36
N ASN A 308 36.27 4.12 -2.74
CA ASN A 308 36.26 3.24 -1.57
C ASN A 308 35.69 1.83 -1.89
N THR A 309 35.79 1.38 -3.15
CA THR A 309 35.40 0.03 -3.56
C THR A 309 36.42 -0.99 -3.06
N LEU A 310 35.93 -2.00 -2.33
CA LEU A 310 36.72 -3.13 -1.86
C LEU A 310 36.74 -4.26 -2.90
N VAL A 311 35.57 -4.60 -3.45
CA VAL A 311 35.40 -5.62 -4.48
C VAL A 311 34.37 -5.14 -5.51
N GLU A 312 34.69 -5.31 -6.79
CA GLU A 312 33.75 -5.01 -7.89
C GLU A 312 33.27 -6.31 -8.53
N ARG A 313 31.94 -6.47 -8.65
CA ARG A 313 31.28 -7.63 -9.27
C ARG A 313 30.20 -7.16 -10.23
N GLY A 314 30.58 -6.82 -11.44
CA GLY A 314 29.68 -6.31 -12.46
C GLY A 314 29.03 -4.97 -12.04
N ARG A 315 27.72 -4.97 -11.77
CA ARG A 315 27.00 -3.75 -11.35
C ARG A 315 27.11 -3.47 -9.85
N TYR A 316 27.50 -4.46 -9.06
CA TYR A 316 27.60 -4.40 -7.60
C TYR A 316 29.04 -4.11 -7.17
N ARG A 317 29.18 -3.24 -6.19
CA ARG A 317 30.45 -2.93 -5.51
C ARG A 317 30.27 -3.19 -4.02
N GLU A 318 31.13 -4.01 -3.47
CA GLU A 318 31.36 -4.06 -2.04
C GLU A 318 32.21 -2.86 -1.66
N VAL A 319 31.76 -2.08 -0.68
CA VAL A 319 32.37 -0.78 -0.36
C VAL A 319 32.84 -0.73 1.08
N LYS A 320 33.80 0.16 1.34
CA LYS A 320 34.23 0.44 2.71
C LYS A 320 33.04 0.93 3.55
N PRO A 321 32.80 0.32 4.72
CA PRO A 321 31.63 0.65 5.54
C PRO A 321 31.84 1.92 6.39
N ASP A 322 31.79 3.07 5.77
CA ASP A 322 32.02 4.38 6.41
C ASP A 322 30.89 5.40 6.20
N ILE A 323 29.89 5.09 5.37
CA ILE A 323 28.71 5.92 5.17
C ILE A 323 27.53 5.37 5.99
N ILE A 324 27.01 6.22 6.90
CA ILE A 324 25.87 5.90 7.74
C ILE A 324 24.61 6.54 7.15
N LEU A 325 23.55 5.75 7.03
CA LEU A 325 22.26 6.19 6.54
C LEU A 325 21.18 6.01 7.61
N GLU A 326 20.32 6.99 7.78
CA GLU A 326 19.06 6.84 8.48
C GLU A 326 18.03 6.26 7.50
N ILE A 327 17.54 5.06 7.78
CA ILE A 327 16.58 4.33 6.96
C ILE A 327 15.24 4.27 7.66
N ALA A 328 14.22 4.86 7.04
CA ALA A 328 12.83 4.64 7.42
C ALA A 328 12.26 3.42 6.70
N PHE A 329 11.39 2.68 7.35
CA PHE A 329 10.79 1.46 6.81
C PHE A 329 9.37 1.26 7.32
N ASN A 330 8.60 0.39 6.67
CA ASN A 330 7.22 0.09 7.09
C ASN A 330 7.17 -1.03 8.14
N SER A 331 7.98 -2.05 7.97
CA SER A 331 8.05 -3.20 8.90
C SER A 331 9.35 -3.96 8.73
N ILE A 332 9.69 -4.80 9.71
CA ILE A 332 10.77 -5.77 9.66
C ILE A 332 10.14 -7.16 9.51
N GLN A 333 10.64 -7.95 8.58
CA GLN A 333 10.16 -9.29 8.31
C GLN A 333 11.30 -10.31 8.35
N PRO A 334 11.03 -11.60 8.65
CA PRO A 334 12.02 -12.66 8.50
C PRO A 334 12.52 -12.74 7.06
N SER A 335 13.80 -13.05 6.88
CA SER A 335 14.44 -13.18 5.57
C SER A 335 15.51 -14.26 5.59
N SER A 336 15.43 -15.20 4.65
CA SER A 336 16.49 -16.16 4.38
C SER A 336 17.58 -15.60 3.45
N ARG A 337 17.37 -14.43 2.87
CA ARG A 337 18.32 -13.78 1.93
C ARG A 337 19.44 -13.03 2.62
N HIS A 338 19.21 -12.58 3.84
CA HIS A 338 20.16 -11.79 4.61
C HIS A 338 20.70 -12.61 5.76
N SER A 339 22.00 -12.53 6.01
CA SER A 339 22.65 -13.18 7.14
C SER A 339 22.14 -12.70 8.49
N SER A 340 21.55 -11.50 8.57
CA SER A 340 20.83 -11.00 9.74
C SER A 340 19.55 -11.79 10.10
N GLY A 341 19.05 -12.63 9.16
CA GLY A 341 17.73 -13.28 9.29
C GLY A 341 16.53 -12.33 9.13
N LEU A 342 16.76 -11.04 8.86
CA LEU A 342 15.76 -9.99 8.78
C LEU A 342 15.85 -9.21 7.46
N ALA A 343 14.73 -8.61 7.06
CA ALA A 343 14.67 -7.66 5.95
C ALA A 343 13.75 -6.48 6.26
N LEU A 344 14.17 -5.27 5.93
CA LEU A 344 13.33 -4.09 6.00
C LEU A 344 12.36 -4.04 4.82
N ARG A 345 11.10 -3.79 5.09
CA ARG A 345 10.07 -3.65 4.07
C ARG A 345 9.88 -2.18 3.68
N PHE A 346 9.96 -1.90 2.38
CA PHE A 346 9.91 -0.56 1.80
C PHE A 346 10.89 0.42 2.46
N PRO A 347 12.18 0.06 2.57
CA PRO A 347 13.16 0.96 3.12
C PRO A 347 13.35 2.16 2.21
N ARG A 348 13.56 3.32 2.83
CA ARG A 348 13.92 4.56 2.14
C ARG A 348 14.87 5.38 3.00
N ILE A 349 15.80 6.01 2.34
CA ILE A 349 16.82 6.84 2.99
C ILE A 349 16.17 8.14 3.42
N LYS A 350 16.31 8.48 4.70
CA LYS A 350 15.85 9.76 5.28
C LYS A 350 16.94 10.79 5.26
N ALA A 351 18.15 10.37 5.60
CA ALA A 351 19.31 11.23 5.66
C ALA A 351 20.62 10.45 5.57
N ILE A 352 21.67 11.13 5.11
CA ILE A 352 23.06 10.70 5.30
C ILE A 352 23.50 11.23 6.67
N ARG A 353 23.83 10.32 7.59
CA ARG A 353 24.20 10.64 8.98
C ARG A 353 25.69 10.98 9.06
N ARG A 354 26.06 12.19 8.66
CA ARG A 354 27.44 12.69 8.70
C ARG A 354 27.95 12.92 10.12
N ASP A 355 27.05 12.93 11.10
CA ASP A 355 27.28 13.06 12.53
C ASP A 355 27.60 11.75 13.23
N LYS A 356 27.49 10.60 12.52
CA LYS A 356 27.67 9.26 13.08
C LYS A 356 28.81 8.49 12.41
N THR A 357 29.36 7.54 13.17
CA THR A 357 30.36 6.57 12.70
C THR A 357 29.79 5.15 12.75
N ILE A 358 30.52 4.17 12.24
CA ILE A 358 30.14 2.76 12.29
C ILE A 358 29.88 2.25 13.72
N GLU A 359 30.46 2.88 14.72
CA GLU A 359 30.25 2.53 16.14
C GLU A 359 28.89 2.98 16.67
N ASN A 360 28.25 3.92 15.98
CA ASN A 360 26.97 4.52 16.37
C ASN A 360 25.77 3.98 15.57
N ILE A 361 25.97 2.95 14.76
CA ILE A 361 24.87 2.30 14.03
C ILE A 361 24.02 1.44 14.96
N ASP A 362 22.78 1.23 14.55
CA ASP A 362 21.90 0.33 15.28
C ASP A 362 22.33 -1.13 15.17
N THR A 363 21.94 -1.93 16.17
CA THR A 363 22.35 -3.30 16.32
C THR A 363 21.31 -4.28 15.81
N LEU A 364 21.74 -5.54 15.54
CA LEU A 364 20.83 -6.62 15.23
C LEU A 364 19.79 -6.85 16.34
N ALA A 365 20.24 -6.77 17.60
CA ALA A 365 19.36 -6.94 18.76
C ALA A 365 18.24 -5.86 18.79
N TYR A 366 18.58 -4.60 18.49
CA TYR A 366 17.59 -3.53 18.38
C TYR A 366 16.62 -3.76 17.22
N ALA A 367 17.10 -4.19 16.04
CA ALA A 367 16.24 -4.53 14.91
C ALA A 367 15.30 -5.70 15.25
N GLN A 368 15.78 -6.73 15.97
CA GLN A 368 14.96 -7.85 16.46
C GLN A 368 13.93 -7.40 17.48
N GLN A 369 14.28 -6.48 18.37
CA GLN A 369 13.33 -5.89 19.31
C GLN A 369 12.20 -5.18 18.57
N LEU A 370 12.52 -4.31 17.60
CA LEU A 370 11.51 -3.63 16.77
C LEU A 370 10.62 -4.62 16.02
N ALA A 371 11.20 -5.68 15.45
CA ALA A 371 10.44 -6.75 14.79
C ALA A 371 9.49 -7.46 15.75
N THR A 372 9.94 -7.70 16.99
CA THR A 372 9.15 -8.37 18.03
C THR A 372 8.02 -7.48 18.54
N GLU A 373 8.27 -6.19 18.73
CA GLU A 373 7.25 -5.21 19.12
C GLU A 373 6.16 -5.09 18.07
N GLN A 374 6.53 -5.07 16.79
CA GLN A 374 5.58 -5.14 15.69
C GLN A 374 4.73 -6.41 15.72
N ASN A 375 5.34 -7.55 16.06
CA ASN A 375 4.66 -8.85 16.15
C ASN A 375 3.86 -9.02 17.46
N ARG A 376 4.22 -8.36 18.57
CA ARG A 376 3.43 -8.37 19.82
C ARG A 376 2.15 -7.59 19.70
N GLY A 377 2.13 -6.49 18.94
CA GLY A 377 0.89 -5.85 18.49
C GLY A 377 -0.03 -6.85 17.74
N ASN A 378 0.55 -7.88 17.09
CA ASN A 378 -0.14 -8.95 16.39
C ASN A 378 -0.76 -10.02 17.31
N ARG A 379 -0.33 -10.17 18.55
CA ARG A 379 -0.72 -11.26 19.46
C ARG A 379 -1.66 -10.84 20.59
N SER A 380 -2.10 -9.61 20.65
CA SER A 380 -3.08 -9.16 21.65
C SER A 380 -4.44 -9.86 21.40
N PRO A 381 -5.07 -10.51 22.41
CA PRO A 381 -6.29 -11.32 22.23
C PRO A 381 -7.55 -10.53 21.85
N SER A 382 -7.47 -9.21 21.72
CA SER A 382 -8.63 -8.34 21.42
C SER A 382 -8.73 -7.93 19.95
N SER A 383 -7.96 -8.51 19.05
CA SER A 383 -8.08 -8.23 17.59
C SER A 383 -9.18 -9.08 16.92
N ARG A 384 -10.25 -9.43 17.64
CA ARG A 384 -11.51 -9.73 16.98
C ARG A 384 -11.89 -8.47 16.21
N VAL A 385 -11.91 -8.54 14.90
CA VAL A 385 -12.64 -7.57 14.09
C VAL A 385 -14.07 -7.62 14.61
N GLN A 386 -14.41 -6.74 15.54
CA GLN A 386 -15.79 -6.58 15.94
C GLN A 386 -16.51 -6.02 14.71
N LEU A 387 -17.14 -6.92 14.00
CA LEU A 387 -18.28 -6.61 13.16
C LEU A 387 -19.29 -5.94 14.09
N ARG A 388 -19.27 -4.63 14.20
CA ARG A 388 -20.38 -3.91 14.82
C ARG A 388 -21.52 -4.00 13.83
N ASP A 389 -22.51 -4.80 14.21
CA ASP A 389 -23.85 -4.73 13.64
C ASP A 389 -24.31 -3.28 13.65
N PRO A 390 -24.80 -2.72 12.55
CA PRO A 390 -25.34 -1.37 12.51
C PRO A 390 -26.83 -1.36 12.90
N ALA A 391 -27.20 -2.05 13.99
CA ALA A 391 -28.56 -2.04 14.52
C ALA A 391 -28.53 -1.82 16.03
N ALA A 392 -28.45 -0.55 16.45
CA ALA A 392 -29.05 0.05 17.66
C ALA A 392 -28.94 1.57 17.56
#